data_679c408625060b7003496bb96e2a8d1a
#
_entry.id   679c408625060b7003496bb96e2a8d1a
#
_cell.length_a   1.000
_cell.length_b   1.000
_cell.length_c   1.000
_cell.angle_alpha   90.00
_cell.angle_beta   90.00
_cell.angle_gamma   90.00
#
_symmetry.space_group_name_H-M   'P 1'
#
loop_
_entity.id
_entity.type
_entity.pdbx_description
1 polymer ?
#
loop_
_entity_poly.entity_id
_entity_poly.type
_entity_poly.pdbx_seq_one_letter_code
_entity_poly.pdbx_strand_id
1 'polypeptide(L)'
;MNTYKRHRFPPGIISYSVWLYYRFNLSHRDIEDLLAERGITVTRETIRLWCIKFGAIYTHRVRRRHKGYGDTFYIDEVFVKIRGKQHYLWRAVDQDGEVVDVYLQARRDGAAAKRFFMRLLRSHGSEPRKIVTDKLRSYGVAHRELIPEAIHSTNQYENNRAERLHEATRARERGMRRFKSTRQAQRFLSAHAAVSNLFSRP
;
A
#
# COMPACT_ATOMS: atom_id res chain seq x y z
N MET A 1 17.86 18.32 -5.83
CA MET A 1 18.44 18.10 -4.49
C MET A 1 18.96 16.67 -4.40
N ASN A 2 20.24 16.47 -4.00
CA ASN A 2 20.82 15.13 -3.90
C ASN A 2 20.22 14.39 -2.67
N THR A 3 19.36 13.44 -2.93
CA THR A 3 18.62 12.66 -1.90
C THR A 3 19.54 11.88 -0.96
N TYR A 4 20.75 11.51 -1.43
CA TYR A 4 21.71 10.65 -0.72
C TYR A 4 22.87 11.44 -0.10
N LYS A 5 22.83 12.77 -0.10
CA LYS A 5 23.86 13.60 0.52
C LYS A 5 24.12 13.16 1.97
N ARG A 6 25.39 13.03 2.33
CA ARG A 6 25.87 12.58 3.65
C ARG A 6 25.62 11.10 3.99
N HIS A 7 25.34 10.24 3.00
CA HIS A 7 25.33 8.80 3.21
C HIS A 7 26.66 8.19 2.75
N ARG A 8 27.22 7.30 3.58
CA ARG A 8 28.47 6.59 3.32
C ARG A 8 28.37 5.65 2.11
N PHE A 9 27.21 4.99 1.98
CA PHE A 9 27.01 3.98 0.94
C PHE A 9 26.53 4.59 -0.37
N PRO A 10 26.91 4.00 -1.51
CA PRO A 10 26.44 4.41 -2.83
C PRO A 10 24.91 4.39 -2.93
N PRO A 11 24.30 5.31 -3.72
CA PRO A 11 22.86 5.35 -3.96
C PRO A 11 22.25 4.03 -4.40
N GLY A 12 22.98 3.27 -5.24
CA GLY A 12 22.54 1.95 -5.74
C GLY A 12 22.32 0.93 -4.62
N ILE A 13 23.24 0.84 -3.65
CA ILE A 13 23.12 -0.09 -2.51
C ILE A 13 21.94 0.30 -1.62
N ILE A 14 21.78 1.60 -1.35
CA ILE A 14 20.67 2.11 -0.53
C ILE A 14 19.33 1.81 -1.20
N SER A 15 19.19 2.16 -2.49
CA SER A 15 17.94 1.96 -3.22
C SER A 15 17.61 0.48 -3.39
N TYR A 16 18.59 -0.37 -3.66
CA TYR A 16 18.42 -1.81 -3.78
C TYR A 16 17.93 -2.43 -2.46
N SER A 17 18.55 -2.07 -1.32
CA SER A 17 18.14 -2.55 0.01
C SER A 17 16.70 -2.17 0.34
N VAL A 18 16.32 -0.91 0.06
CA VAL A 18 14.97 -0.41 0.28
C VAL A 18 13.95 -1.11 -0.63
N TRP A 19 14.32 -1.33 -1.89
CA TRP A 19 13.50 -2.07 -2.84
C TRP A 19 13.28 -3.52 -2.40
N LEU A 20 14.33 -4.26 -2.02
CA LEU A 20 14.25 -5.62 -1.49
C LEU A 20 13.25 -5.71 -0.33
N TYR A 21 13.35 -4.80 0.62
CA TYR A 21 12.47 -4.77 1.78
C TYR A 21 10.99 -4.58 1.43
N TYR A 22 10.68 -3.66 0.52
CA TYR A 22 9.28 -3.38 0.16
C TYR A 22 8.72 -4.33 -0.91
N ARG A 23 9.56 -4.89 -1.76
CA ARG A 23 9.12 -5.79 -2.85
C ARG A 23 8.94 -7.22 -2.37
N PHE A 24 9.89 -7.74 -1.59
CA PHE A 24 9.93 -9.13 -1.17
C PHE A 24 9.59 -9.29 0.31
N ASN A 25 9.25 -10.50 0.74
CA ASN A 25 8.97 -10.80 2.14
C ASN A 25 10.25 -11.02 2.95
N LEU A 26 11.19 -10.07 2.84
CA LEU A 26 12.48 -10.12 3.52
C LEU A 26 12.47 -9.25 4.78
N SER A 27 13.11 -9.74 5.84
CA SER A 27 13.42 -8.93 7.01
C SER A 27 14.65 -8.05 6.76
N HIS A 28 14.91 -7.08 7.63
CA HIS A 28 16.15 -6.29 7.51
C HIS A 28 17.39 -7.15 7.73
N ARG A 29 17.27 -8.28 8.46
CA ARG A 29 18.35 -9.23 8.67
C ARG A 29 18.64 -10.04 7.40
N ASP A 30 17.60 -10.54 6.74
CA ASP A 30 17.79 -11.26 5.47
C ASP A 30 18.48 -10.37 4.43
N ILE A 31 18.18 -9.06 4.43
CA ILE A 31 18.84 -8.11 3.53
C ILE A 31 20.29 -7.84 3.94
N GLU A 32 20.58 -7.77 5.25
CA GLU A 32 21.95 -7.69 5.78
C GLU A 32 22.79 -8.88 5.29
N ASP A 33 22.26 -10.09 5.45
CA ASP A 33 22.90 -11.33 5.05
C ASP A 33 23.13 -11.37 3.52
N LEU A 34 22.11 -11.04 2.72
CA LEU A 34 22.19 -10.95 1.25
C LEU A 34 23.24 -9.95 0.74
N LEU A 35 23.44 -8.85 1.47
CA LEU A 35 24.48 -7.86 1.13
C LEU A 35 25.86 -8.35 1.55
N ALA A 36 25.97 -9.01 2.69
CA ALA A 36 27.22 -9.60 3.17
C ALA A 36 27.76 -10.65 2.20
N GLU A 37 26.92 -11.50 1.62
CA GLU A 37 27.27 -12.46 0.56
C GLU A 37 27.90 -11.80 -0.68
N ARG A 38 27.65 -10.51 -0.87
CA ARG A 38 28.24 -9.69 -1.95
C ARG A 38 29.41 -8.80 -1.49
N GLY A 39 29.96 -9.09 -0.30
CA GLY A 39 31.04 -8.30 0.29
C GLY A 39 30.65 -6.89 0.77
N ILE A 40 29.34 -6.63 0.93
CA ILE A 40 28.83 -5.34 1.39
C ILE A 40 28.45 -5.43 2.86
N THR A 41 29.30 -4.93 3.74
CA THR A 41 29.07 -4.91 5.18
C THR A 41 28.22 -3.71 5.59
N VAL A 42 26.95 -3.96 5.93
CA VAL A 42 26.00 -2.95 6.42
C VAL A 42 25.08 -3.59 7.46
N THR A 43 24.83 -2.89 8.57
CA THR A 43 24.02 -3.44 9.65
C THR A 43 22.52 -3.35 9.33
N ARG A 44 21.74 -4.33 9.82
CA ARG A 44 20.25 -4.34 9.75
C ARG A 44 19.62 -3.04 10.26
N GLU A 45 20.25 -2.39 11.25
CA GLU A 45 19.74 -1.12 11.78
C GLU A 45 19.91 0.01 10.76
N THR A 46 21.04 0.05 10.06
CA THR A 46 21.26 1.00 8.96
C THR A 46 20.24 0.78 7.84
N ILE A 47 19.99 -0.47 7.45
CA ILE A 47 18.97 -0.84 6.45
C ILE A 47 17.58 -0.39 6.92
N ARG A 48 17.24 -0.61 8.19
CA ARG A 48 15.97 -0.15 8.79
C ARG A 48 15.81 1.37 8.67
N LEU A 49 16.85 2.13 8.99
CA LEU A 49 16.85 3.58 8.86
C LEU A 49 16.70 4.04 7.41
N TRP A 50 17.34 3.35 6.46
CA TRP A 50 17.15 3.61 5.03
C TRP A 50 15.70 3.36 4.60
N CYS A 51 15.11 2.26 5.00
CA CYS A 51 13.71 1.96 4.68
C CYS A 51 12.75 3.03 5.24
N ILE A 52 13.00 3.52 6.45
CA ILE A 52 12.19 4.60 7.05
C ILE A 52 12.34 5.91 6.27
N LYS A 53 13.58 6.31 5.96
CA LYS A 53 13.89 7.58 5.31
C LYS A 53 13.51 7.57 3.83
N PHE A 54 14.00 6.59 3.09
CA PHE A 54 13.88 6.57 1.63
C PHE A 54 12.56 5.95 1.14
N GLY A 55 11.94 5.06 1.92
CA GLY A 55 10.65 4.48 1.56
C GLY A 55 9.58 5.54 1.28
N ALA A 56 9.47 6.55 2.15
CA ALA A 56 8.54 7.66 1.93
C ALA A 56 8.89 8.51 0.70
N ILE A 57 10.18 8.76 0.48
CA ILE A 57 10.67 9.55 -0.67
C ILE A 57 10.37 8.81 -1.98
N TYR A 58 10.63 7.51 -2.03
CA TYR A 58 10.39 6.69 -3.22
C TYR A 58 8.90 6.55 -3.50
N THR A 59 8.09 6.32 -2.48
CA THR A 59 6.62 6.31 -2.60
C THR A 59 6.10 7.59 -3.24
N HIS A 60 6.56 8.74 -2.75
CA HIS A 60 6.16 10.03 -3.30
C HIS A 60 6.59 10.20 -4.76
N ARG A 61 7.82 9.79 -5.11
CA ARG A 61 8.32 9.87 -6.49
C ARG A 61 7.56 8.96 -7.45
N VAL A 62 7.27 7.73 -7.04
CA VAL A 62 6.51 6.76 -7.84
C VAL A 62 5.11 7.30 -8.10
N ARG A 63 4.41 7.76 -7.06
CA ARG A 63 3.06 8.33 -7.19
C ARG A 63 3.02 9.55 -8.11
N ARG A 64 4.02 10.44 -8.05
CA ARG A 64 4.10 11.62 -8.94
C ARG A 64 4.35 11.27 -10.40
N ARG A 65 4.96 10.14 -10.68
CA ARG A 65 5.25 9.66 -12.06
C ARG A 65 4.16 8.74 -12.60
N HIS A 66 3.18 8.41 -11.77
CA HIS A 66 2.08 7.55 -12.17
C HIS A 66 1.23 8.26 -13.23
N LYS A 67 0.92 7.55 -14.32
CA LYS A 67 0.19 8.11 -15.48
C LYS A 67 -1.33 8.17 -15.30
N GLY A 68 -1.82 7.86 -14.11
CA GLY A 68 -3.24 7.71 -13.80
C GLY A 68 -3.62 6.26 -13.59
N TYR A 69 -4.66 6.05 -12.81
CA TYR A 69 -5.27 4.73 -12.57
C TYR A 69 -6.42 4.51 -13.52
N GLY A 70 -6.86 3.28 -13.66
CA GLY A 70 -8.09 2.98 -14.37
C GLY A 70 -9.33 3.62 -13.73
N ASP A 71 -10.48 3.47 -14.36
CA ASP A 71 -11.73 4.11 -13.96
C ASP A 71 -12.66 3.22 -13.09
N THR A 72 -12.27 1.96 -12.87
CA THR A 72 -13.02 0.99 -12.06
C THR A 72 -12.20 0.56 -10.87
N PHE A 73 -12.70 0.82 -9.66
CA PHE A 73 -12.02 0.50 -8.41
C PHE A 73 -12.69 -0.64 -7.68
N TYR A 74 -11.88 -1.61 -7.27
CA TYR A 74 -12.24 -2.71 -6.39
C TYR A 74 -11.79 -2.36 -4.98
N ILE A 75 -12.74 -2.28 -4.05
CA ILE A 75 -12.49 -1.85 -2.67
C ILE A 75 -12.76 -3.00 -1.73
N ASP A 76 -11.80 -3.27 -0.85
CA ASP A 76 -11.90 -4.30 0.18
C ASP A 76 -11.23 -3.80 1.47
N GLU A 77 -11.59 -4.38 2.61
CA GLU A 77 -10.87 -4.16 3.85
C GLU A 77 -10.45 -5.47 4.50
N VAL A 78 -9.24 -5.48 5.04
CA VAL A 78 -8.68 -6.61 5.76
C VAL A 78 -8.30 -6.24 7.19
N PHE A 79 -8.36 -7.24 8.08
CA PHE A 79 -7.99 -7.07 9.46
C PHE A 79 -6.47 -7.09 9.65
N VAL A 80 -5.93 -6.11 10.36
CA VAL A 80 -4.53 -6.03 10.73
C VAL A 80 -4.40 -5.88 12.26
N LYS A 81 -3.64 -6.74 12.91
CA LYS A 81 -3.36 -6.62 14.34
C LYS A 81 -2.12 -5.77 14.59
N ILE A 82 -2.25 -4.70 15.40
CA ILE A 82 -1.15 -3.83 15.82
C ILE A 82 -1.13 -3.78 17.34
N ARG A 83 -0.06 -4.27 17.96
CA ARG A 83 0.04 -4.41 19.43
C ARG A 83 -1.17 -5.13 20.05
N GLY A 84 -1.63 -6.18 19.40
CA GLY A 84 -2.80 -6.96 19.85
C GLY A 84 -4.16 -6.31 19.58
N LYS A 85 -4.22 -5.03 19.17
CA LYS A 85 -5.47 -4.34 18.82
C LYS A 85 -5.80 -4.52 17.34
N GLN A 86 -7.05 -4.80 17.05
CA GLN A 86 -7.56 -4.93 15.68
C GLN A 86 -7.68 -3.57 15.00
N HIS A 87 -7.22 -3.49 13.76
CA HIS A 87 -7.36 -2.37 12.85
C HIS A 87 -7.86 -2.87 11.51
N TYR A 88 -8.34 -1.98 10.68
CA TYR A 88 -8.90 -2.25 9.35
C TYR A 88 -8.05 -1.56 8.31
N LEU A 89 -7.48 -2.33 7.40
CA LEU A 89 -6.78 -1.83 6.24
C LEU A 89 -7.77 -1.74 5.09
N TRP A 90 -8.16 -0.53 4.75
CA TRP A 90 -8.95 -0.20 3.58
C TRP A 90 -8.04 -0.10 2.37
N ARG A 91 -8.44 -0.69 1.28
CA ARG A 91 -7.63 -0.76 0.08
C ARG A 91 -8.49 -0.63 -1.16
N ALA A 92 -8.03 0.15 -2.13
CA ALA A 92 -8.59 0.23 -3.48
C ALA A 92 -7.55 -0.21 -4.50
N VAL A 93 -7.97 -1.04 -5.43
CA VAL A 93 -7.18 -1.53 -6.57
C VAL A 93 -7.98 -1.26 -7.82
N ASP A 94 -7.35 -0.85 -8.91
CA ASP A 94 -8.03 -0.65 -10.18
C ASP A 94 -8.19 -1.95 -10.98
N GLN A 95 -8.79 -1.86 -12.17
CA GLN A 95 -9.01 -3.01 -13.05
C GLN A 95 -7.72 -3.63 -13.58
N ASP A 96 -6.60 -2.90 -13.56
CA ASP A 96 -5.29 -3.36 -14.03
C ASP A 96 -4.46 -4.00 -12.90
N GLY A 97 -5.01 -4.01 -11.66
CA GLY A 97 -4.38 -4.59 -10.48
C GLY A 97 -3.45 -3.61 -9.76
N GLU A 98 -3.43 -2.34 -10.15
CA GLU A 98 -2.64 -1.32 -9.48
C GLU A 98 -3.33 -0.83 -8.20
N VAL A 99 -2.56 -0.70 -7.14
CA VAL A 99 -3.07 -0.19 -5.86
C VAL A 99 -3.23 1.32 -5.91
N VAL A 100 -4.47 1.80 -5.95
CA VAL A 100 -4.80 3.22 -5.99
C VAL A 100 -4.51 3.88 -4.64
N ASP A 101 -5.01 3.31 -3.56
CA ASP A 101 -4.70 3.75 -2.20
C ASP A 101 -4.86 2.65 -1.16
N VAL A 102 -4.18 2.85 -0.02
CA VAL A 102 -4.29 2.03 1.19
C VAL A 102 -4.42 2.93 2.41
N TYR A 103 -5.37 2.65 3.27
CA TYR A 103 -5.60 3.43 4.47
C TYR A 103 -5.95 2.57 5.69
N LEU A 104 -5.16 2.71 6.75
CA LEU A 104 -5.33 1.98 7.99
C LEU A 104 -6.17 2.78 8.98
N GLN A 105 -7.24 2.19 9.49
CA GLN A 105 -8.15 2.81 10.45
C GLN A 105 -8.45 1.90 11.63
N ALA A 106 -8.79 2.50 12.78
CA ALA A 106 -9.16 1.75 13.98
C ALA A 106 -10.62 1.22 13.94
N ARG A 107 -11.46 1.77 13.06
CA ARG A 107 -12.89 1.44 12.97
C ARG A 107 -13.28 1.04 11.55
N ARG A 108 -14.40 0.31 11.45
CA ARG A 108 -15.05 -0.16 10.22
C ARG A 108 -16.51 0.33 10.21
N ASP A 109 -16.70 1.63 10.31
CA ASP A 109 -18.00 2.28 10.31
C ASP A 109 -18.16 3.20 9.09
N GLY A 110 -19.36 3.80 8.92
CA GLY A 110 -19.64 4.71 7.83
C GLY A 110 -18.72 5.92 7.78
N ALA A 111 -18.31 6.45 8.94
CA ALA A 111 -17.35 7.55 9.01
C ALA A 111 -15.95 7.12 8.54
N ALA A 112 -15.55 5.87 8.81
CA ALA A 112 -14.29 5.31 8.31
C ALA A 112 -14.34 5.12 6.79
N ALA A 113 -15.45 4.61 6.24
CA ALA A 113 -15.67 4.50 4.81
C ALA A 113 -15.58 5.87 4.12
N LYS A 114 -16.29 6.88 4.63
CA LYS A 114 -16.25 8.26 4.10
C LYS A 114 -14.82 8.83 4.09
N ARG A 115 -14.07 8.68 5.17
CA ARG A 115 -12.67 9.14 5.23
C ARG A 115 -11.81 8.44 4.17
N PHE A 116 -12.02 7.15 3.94
CA PHE A 116 -11.30 6.41 2.91
C PHE A 116 -11.66 6.90 1.51
N PHE A 117 -12.95 7.06 1.20
CA PHE A 117 -13.41 7.55 -0.10
C PHE A 117 -12.91 8.98 -0.39
N MET A 118 -13.00 9.90 0.56
CA MET A 118 -12.45 11.25 0.40
C MET A 118 -10.95 11.23 0.12
N ARG A 119 -10.21 10.33 0.79
CA ARG A 119 -8.79 10.16 0.57
C ARG A 119 -8.51 9.57 -0.82
N LEU A 120 -9.27 8.57 -1.23
CA LEU A 120 -9.16 7.90 -2.53
C LEU A 120 -9.37 8.91 -3.67
N LEU A 121 -10.44 9.71 -3.61
CA LEU A 121 -10.75 10.75 -4.60
C LEU A 121 -9.63 11.80 -4.71
N ARG A 122 -9.07 12.24 -3.57
CA ARG A 122 -7.92 13.16 -3.58
C ARG A 122 -6.66 12.53 -4.20
N SER A 123 -6.45 11.23 -3.99
CA SER A 123 -5.27 10.52 -4.54
C SER A 123 -5.40 10.27 -6.03
N HIS A 124 -6.61 10.02 -6.51
CA HIS A 124 -6.91 9.75 -7.91
C HIS A 124 -7.04 11.05 -8.74
N GLY A 125 -7.56 12.11 -8.15
CA GLY A 125 -7.76 13.41 -8.79
C GLY A 125 -9.04 13.54 -9.63
N SER A 126 -9.82 12.45 -9.76
CA SER A 126 -11.13 12.42 -10.42
C SER A 126 -12.04 11.37 -9.77
N GLU A 127 -13.33 11.40 -10.09
CA GLU A 127 -14.26 10.34 -9.67
C GLU A 127 -14.09 9.11 -10.56
N PRO A 128 -14.11 7.89 -9.97
CA PRO A 128 -14.12 6.67 -10.76
C PRO A 128 -15.49 6.50 -11.45
N ARG A 129 -15.49 5.87 -12.62
CA ARG A 129 -16.74 5.51 -13.30
C ARG A 129 -17.51 4.42 -12.53
N LYS A 130 -16.77 3.48 -11.92
CA LYS A 130 -17.36 2.34 -11.22
C LYS A 130 -16.56 2.01 -9.95
N ILE A 131 -17.29 1.64 -8.90
CA ILE A 131 -16.72 1.00 -7.71
C ILE A 131 -17.36 -0.36 -7.49
N VAL A 132 -16.53 -1.33 -7.10
CA VAL A 132 -16.95 -2.68 -6.74
C VAL A 132 -16.55 -2.90 -5.28
N THR A 133 -17.51 -3.28 -4.44
CA THR A 133 -17.28 -3.54 -3.01
C THR A 133 -17.98 -4.82 -2.57
N ASP A 134 -17.69 -5.27 -1.36
CA ASP A 134 -18.57 -6.24 -0.70
C ASP A 134 -19.92 -5.58 -0.31
N LYS A 135 -20.81 -6.37 0.28
CA LYS A 135 -22.16 -5.91 0.72
C LYS A 135 -22.15 -5.11 2.02
N LEU A 136 -21.00 -4.59 2.47
CA LEU A 136 -20.93 -3.81 3.70
C LEU A 136 -21.71 -2.49 3.57
N ARG A 137 -22.69 -2.28 4.45
CA ARG A 137 -23.59 -1.11 4.43
C ARG A 137 -22.88 0.24 4.44
N SER A 138 -21.69 0.34 5.07
CA SER A 138 -20.90 1.56 5.15
C SER A 138 -20.42 2.05 3.79
N TYR A 139 -20.20 1.17 2.82
CA TYR A 139 -19.83 1.55 1.45
C TYR A 139 -20.98 2.25 0.73
N GLY A 140 -22.21 1.72 0.81
CA GLY A 140 -23.37 2.33 0.17
C GLY A 140 -23.70 3.73 0.70
N VAL A 141 -23.43 3.99 1.99
CA VAL A 141 -23.60 5.33 2.57
C VAL A 141 -22.55 6.29 2.04
N ALA A 142 -21.27 5.88 2.04
CA ALA A 142 -20.17 6.69 1.55
C ALA A 142 -20.30 6.98 0.04
N HIS A 143 -20.71 5.99 -0.75
CA HIS A 143 -20.97 6.13 -2.19
C HIS A 143 -22.02 7.20 -2.47
N ARG A 144 -23.25 7.07 -1.92
CA ARG A 144 -24.33 8.01 -2.18
C ARG A 144 -24.02 9.46 -1.81
N GLU A 145 -23.16 9.65 -0.82
CA GLU A 145 -22.83 10.99 -0.33
C GLU A 145 -21.65 11.62 -1.09
N LEU A 146 -20.69 10.85 -1.54
CA LEU A 146 -19.43 11.37 -2.07
C LEU A 146 -19.25 11.19 -3.59
N ILE A 147 -19.85 10.17 -4.17
CA ILE A 147 -19.72 9.82 -5.61
C ILE A 147 -21.02 9.23 -6.15
N PRO A 148 -22.16 9.93 -6.04
CA PRO A 148 -23.47 9.39 -6.43
C PRO A 148 -23.56 8.99 -7.91
N GLU A 149 -22.77 9.62 -8.77
CA GLU A 149 -22.74 9.36 -10.22
C GLU A 149 -21.98 8.09 -10.60
N ALA A 150 -21.10 7.59 -9.73
CA ALA A 150 -20.34 6.38 -9.99
C ALA A 150 -21.26 5.14 -9.86
N ILE A 151 -21.05 4.15 -10.72
CA ILE A 151 -21.77 2.87 -10.64
C ILE A 151 -21.26 2.10 -9.43
N HIS A 152 -22.13 1.79 -8.47
CA HIS A 152 -21.78 0.95 -7.32
C HIS A 152 -22.26 -0.49 -7.55
N SER A 153 -21.32 -1.41 -7.73
CA SER A 153 -21.58 -2.85 -7.84
C SER A 153 -21.22 -3.59 -6.57
N THR A 154 -22.13 -4.44 -6.13
CA THR A 154 -21.91 -5.42 -5.04
C THR A 154 -22.04 -6.86 -5.54
N ASN A 155 -21.82 -7.07 -6.83
CA ASN A 155 -21.90 -8.38 -7.47
C ASN A 155 -20.76 -9.28 -6.98
N GLN A 156 -21.10 -10.48 -6.53
CA GLN A 156 -20.16 -11.44 -5.96
C GLN A 156 -19.04 -11.84 -6.94
N TYR A 157 -19.36 -12.04 -8.21
CA TYR A 157 -18.35 -12.40 -9.23
C TYR A 157 -17.32 -11.29 -9.49
N GLU A 158 -17.77 -10.05 -9.45
CA GLU A 158 -16.86 -8.91 -9.58
C GLU A 158 -15.99 -8.77 -8.34
N ASN A 159 -16.54 -9.02 -7.16
CA ASN A 159 -15.80 -8.98 -5.90
C ASN A 159 -14.74 -10.09 -5.80
N ASN A 160 -14.98 -11.29 -6.35
CA ASN A 160 -13.97 -12.36 -6.44
C ASN A 160 -12.74 -11.92 -7.24
N ARG A 161 -12.89 -11.03 -8.21
CA ARG A 161 -11.77 -10.41 -8.91
C ARG A 161 -10.98 -9.49 -7.97
N ALA A 162 -11.66 -8.72 -7.14
CA ALA A 162 -11.03 -7.92 -6.09
C ALA A 162 -10.17 -8.79 -5.17
N GLU A 163 -10.69 -9.93 -4.70
CA GLU A 163 -9.96 -10.84 -3.81
C GLU A 163 -8.66 -11.35 -4.43
N ARG A 164 -8.67 -11.75 -5.71
CA ARG A 164 -7.47 -12.18 -6.44
C ARG A 164 -6.43 -11.06 -6.59
N LEU A 165 -6.87 -9.87 -6.94
CA LEU A 165 -5.99 -8.70 -7.05
C LEU A 165 -5.37 -8.30 -5.69
N HIS A 166 -6.04 -8.66 -4.58
CA HIS A 166 -5.55 -8.40 -3.23
C HIS A 166 -4.60 -9.49 -2.68
N GLU A 167 -4.52 -10.66 -3.30
CA GLU A 167 -3.81 -11.83 -2.78
C GLU A 167 -2.31 -11.59 -2.56
N ALA A 168 -1.63 -10.97 -3.52
CA ALA A 168 -0.19 -10.68 -3.42
C ALA A 168 0.12 -9.79 -2.20
N THR A 169 -0.76 -8.84 -1.89
CA THR A 169 -0.61 -7.98 -0.71
C THR A 169 -0.95 -8.71 0.58
N ARG A 170 -1.98 -9.57 0.57
CA ARG A 170 -2.34 -10.41 1.73
C ARG A 170 -1.20 -11.36 2.12
N ALA A 171 -0.47 -11.92 1.14
CA ALA A 171 0.70 -12.75 1.41
C ALA A 171 1.79 -11.96 2.14
N ARG A 172 2.05 -10.73 1.71
CA ARG A 172 3.01 -9.82 2.33
C ARG A 172 2.58 -9.39 3.74
N GLU A 173 1.30 -9.06 3.92
CA GLU A 173 0.73 -8.68 5.21
C GLU A 173 0.83 -9.81 6.23
N ARG A 174 0.60 -11.06 5.83
CA ARG A 174 0.77 -12.25 6.69
C ARG A 174 2.23 -12.43 7.14
N GLY A 175 3.20 -12.18 6.26
CA GLY A 175 4.63 -12.24 6.59
C GLY A 175 5.08 -11.15 7.58
N MET A 176 4.35 -10.06 7.68
CA MET A 176 4.68 -8.93 8.53
C MET A 176 4.04 -9.05 9.93
N ARG A 177 4.52 -9.94 10.72
CA ARG A 177 3.88 -10.36 11.98
C ARG A 177 3.80 -9.31 13.11
N ARG A 178 4.45 -8.13 13.05
CA ARG A 178 4.50 -7.21 14.21
C ARG A 178 4.72 -5.74 13.85
N PHE A 179 3.67 -5.04 13.48
CA PHE A 179 3.71 -3.58 13.51
C PHE A 179 3.73 -3.03 14.94
N LYS A 180 4.64 -2.11 15.23
CA LYS A 180 4.75 -1.46 16.53
C LYS A 180 3.83 -0.24 16.71
N SER A 181 3.28 0.31 15.62
CA SER A 181 2.33 1.42 15.62
C SER A 181 1.56 1.52 14.31
N THR A 182 0.38 2.17 14.34
CA THR A 182 -0.43 2.48 13.15
C THR A 182 0.35 3.33 12.14
N ARG A 183 1.14 4.30 12.62
CA ARG A 183 1.99 5.14 11.75
C ARG A 183 3.05 4.34 11.01
N GLN A 184 3.69 3.37 11.68
CA GLN A 184 4.66 2.48 11.04
C GLN A 184 3.98 1.58 10.00
N ALA A 185 2.85 0.98 10.35
CA ALA A 185 2.06 0.14 9.45
C ALA A 185 1.63 0.92 8.21
N GLN A 186 1.03 2.11 8.37
CA GLN A 186 0.59 2.94 7.26
C GLN A 186 1.75 3.31 6.32
N ARG A 187 2.91 3.72 6.85
CA ARG A 187 4.09 4.03 6.02
C ARG A 187 4.55 2.83 5.20
N PHE A 188 4.62 1.66 5.86
CA PHE A 188 5.03 0.44 5.19
C PHE A 188 4.06 0.06 4.08
N LEU A 189 2.77 -0.02 4.38
CA LEU A 189 1.73 -0.41 3.43
C LEU A 189 1.65 0.54 2.24
N SER A 190 1.82 1.84 2.47
CA SER A 190 1.87 2.84 1.40
C SER A 190 3.10 2.67 0.49
N ALA A 191 4.26 2.36 1.06
CA ALA A 191 5.47 2.13 0.28
C ALA A 191 5.43 0.78 -0.47
N HIS A 192 4.91 -0.25 0.18
CA HIS A 192 4.70 -1.56 -0.45
C HIS A 192 3.74 -1.46 -1.64
N ALA A 193 2.60 -0.77 -1.50
CA ALA A 193 1.66 -0.52 -2.58
C ALA A 193 2.33 0.18 -3.78
N ALA A 194 3.06 1.27 -3.52
CA ALA A 194 3.77 2.00 -4.57
C ALA A 194 4.83 1.16 -5.28
N VAL A 195 5.57 0.33 -4.53
CA VAL A 195 6.57 -0.57 -5.12
C VAL A 195 5.90 -1.69 -5.91
N SER A 196 4.76 -2.23 -5.44
CA SER A 196 4.01 -3.25 -6.16
C SER A 196 3.54 -2.75 -7.53
N ASN A 197 3.03 -1.52 -7.61
CA ASN A 197 2.56 -0.92 -8.87
C ASN A 197 3.67 -0.78 -9.94
N LEU A 198 4.95 -0.70 -9.54
CA LEU A 198 6.06 -0.68 -10.51
C LEU A 198 6.20 -1.99 -11.31
N PHE A 199 5.60 -3.08 -10.82
CA PHE A 199 5.73 -4.42 -11.38
C PHE A 199 4.38 -5.04 -11.75
N SER A 200 3.28 -4.29 -11.63
CA SER A 200 1.92 -4.74 -11.94
C SER A 200 1.55 -4.53 -13.41
N ARG A 201 2.32 -3.71 -14.12
CA ARG A 201 2.13 -3.51 -15.57
C ARG A 201 2.82 -4.63 -16.35
N PRO A 202 2.13 -5.24 -17.29
CA PRO A 202 2.72 -6.18 -18.23
C PRO A 202 3.81 -5.53 -19.11
#